data_91dddefea38e1c4fe62a8b6ba0ca3529
#
_entry.id   91dddefea38e1c4fe62a8b6ba0ca3529
#
_cell.length_a   1.000
_cell.length_b   1.000
_cell.length_c   1.000
_cell.angle_alpha   90.00
_cell.angle_beta   90.00
_cell.angle_gamma   90.00
#
_symmetry.space_group_name_H-M   'P 1'
#
loop_
_entity.id
_entity.type
_entity.pdbx_description
1 polymer ?
#
loop_
_entity_poly.entity_id
_entity_poly.type
_entity_poly.pdbx_seq_one_letter_code
_entity_poly.pdbx_strand_id
1 'polypeptide(L)'
;MRLLRTFTARTQSPLAPPVTEKFLLADQEVVLIFKRHAAARRFTLRMTRDGESFVMTMPKRASLTAARAFALTSESWIRGALARRVVKTQVGDGAVIMLRGVEHRVAATGKVRGLVTLDPETRTLHVPGQAAHLKRRLTDWLKAEAAHELDVASTRYAFAMEAKFRKLNVRDQKSRWGSCSSDGVLSYSWRLILAPAFVLDYVAAHEVAHLLEMNHSTRFWRLVLKHCPDSRAARTWLKLYGSRLHAIA
;
A
#
# COMPACT_ATOMS: atom_id res chain seq x y z
N MET A 1 -30.31 -21.28 47.15
CA MET A 1 -28.89 -21.56 46.96
C MET A 1 -28.60 -21.61 45.48
N ARG A 2 -28.00 -20.55 44.92
CA ARG A 2 -27.67 -20.43 43.49
C ARG A 2 -26.19 -20.79 43.32
N LEU A 3 -25.91 -21.90 42.63
CA LEU A 3 -24.56 -22.32 42.28
C LEU A 3 -23.95 -21.39 41.22
N LEU A 4 -22.93 -20.65 41.58
CA LEU A 4 -22.09 -19.87 40.66
C LEU A 4 -21.22 -20.86 39.86
N ARG A 5 -21.47 -20.95 38.53
CA ARG A 5 -20.57 -21.64 37.60
C ARG A 5 -19.33 -20.80 37.41
N THR A 6 -18.22 -21.22 37.94
CA THR A 6 -16.89 -20.68 37.65
C THR A 6 -16.52 -21.02 36.21
N PHE A 7 -16.47 -20.01 35.34
CA PHE A 7 -15.87 -20.12 34.02
C PHE A 7 -14.34 -20.15 34.18
N THR A 8 -13.75 -21.31 34.11
CA THR A 8 -12.30 -21.43 33.95
C THR A 8 -11.94 -20.98 32.52
N ALA A 9 -11.31 -19.83 32.41
CA ALA A 9 -10.69 -19.37 31.17
C ALA A 9 -9.65 -20.40 30.74
N ARG A 10 -9.89 -21.07 29.61
CA ARG A 10 -8.97 -21.99 28.99
C ARG A 10 -7.75 -21.20 28.52
N THR A 11 -6.69 -21.17 29.30
CA THR A 11 -5.40 -20.59 28.90
C THR A 11 -4.92 -21.32 27.64
N GLN A 12 -4.99 -20.61 26.50
CA GLN A 12 -4.42 -21.15 25.26
C GLN A 12 -2.90 -21.19 25.40
N SER A 13 -2.33 -22.38 25.36
CA SER A 13 -0.87 -22.55 25.31
C SER A 13 -0.28 -21.65 24.20
N PRO A 14 0.80 -20.94 24.49
CA PRO A 14 1.44 -20.06 23.51
C PRO A 14 1.79 -20.83 22.24
N LEU A 15 1.59 -20.21 21.08
CA LEU A 15 1.96 -20.81 19.79
C LEU A 15 3.50 -20.87 19.71
N ALA A 16 4.04 -21.96 19.15
CA ALA A 16 5.47 -22.06 18.88
C ALA A 16 5.95 -20.86 18.02
N PRO A 17 7.17 -20.35 18.27
CA PRO A 17 7.73 -19.25 17.53
C PRO A 17 7.80 -19.56 16.02
N PRO A 18 7.82 -18.53 15.15
CA PRO A 18 8.01 -18.73 13.72
C PRO A 18 9.35 -19.41 13.42
N VAL A 19 9.37 -20.33 12.46
CA VAL A 19 10.58 -20.99 11.95
C VAL A 19 10.91 -20.38 10.60
N THR A 20 12.15 -19.97 10.40
CA THR A 20 12.63 -19.38 9.13
C THR A 20 13.59 -20.37 8.47
N GLU A 21 13.35 -20.67 7.20
CA GLU A 21 14.17 -21.58 6.40
C GLU A 21 14.39 -21.01 5.01
N LYS A 22 15.50 -21.44 4.38
CA LYS A 22 15.83 -21.11 3.00
C LYS A 22 15.54 -22.28 2.10
N PHE A 23 14.94 -22.01 0.95
CA PHE A 23 14.60 -23.01 -0.06
C PHE A 23 15.12 -22.56 -1.42
N LEU A 24 15.58 -23.48 -2.23
CA LEU A 24 15.78 -23.23 -3.65
C LEU A 24 14.45 -23.51 -4.36
N LEU A 25 13.75 -22.46 -4.76
CA LEU A 25 12.46 -22.50 -5.45
C LEU A 25 12.48 -21.51 -6.61
N ALA A 26 11.94 -21.90 -7.74
CA ALA A 26 11.90 -21.06 -8.93
C ALA A 26 13.30 -20.57 -9.36
N ASP A 27 14.31 -21.42 -9.23
CA ASP A 27 15.72 -21.16 -9.55
C ASP A 27 16.37 -20.03 -8.72
N GLN A 28 15.78 -19.71 -7.56
CA GLN A 28 16.25 -18.68 -6.64
C GLN A 28 16.21 -19.16 -5.19
N GLU A 29 17.11 -18.62 -4.36
CA GLU A 29 17.03 -18.81 -2.92
C GLU A 29 15.87 -17.97 -2.37
N VAL A 30 14.91 -18.63 -1.74
CA VAL A 30 13.70 -18.05 -1.19
C VAL A 30 13.65 -18.28 0.31
N VAL A 31 13.41 -17.22 1.07
CA VAL A 31 13.23 -17.30 2.53
C VAL A 31 11.76 -17.55 2.84
N LEU A 32 11.46 -18.65 3.54
CA LEU A 32 10.14 -19.01 4.03
C LEU A 32 10.06 -18.87 5.55
N ILE A 33 9.09 -18.14 6.03
CA ILE A 33 8.78 -17.93 7.44
C ILE A 33 7.52 -18.74 7.78
N PHE A 34 7.66 -19.85 8.47
CA PHE A 34 6.57 -20.72 8.91
C PHE A 34 5.96 -20.17 10.19
N LYS A 35 4.71 -19.73 10.13
CA LYS A 35 3.99 -19.13 11.26
C LYS A 35 2.72 -19.90 11.56
N ARG A 36 2.59 -20.42 12.80
CA ARG A 36 1.34 -21.03 13.27
C ARG A 36 0.31 -19.96 13.61
N HIS A 37 -0.94 -20.22 13.29
CA HIS A 37 -2.03 -19.33 13.63
C HIS A 37 -3.23 -20.13 14.17
N ALA A 38 -3.77 -19.73 15.31
CA ALA A 38 -4.81 -20.48 16.01
C ALA A 38 -6.10 -20.66 15.20
N ALA A 39 -6.50 -19.63 14.45
CA ALA A 39 -7.69 -19.65 13.61
C ALA A 39 -7.44 -20.17 12.18
N ALA A 40 -6.21 -20.50 11.80
CA ALA A 40 -5.94 -21.02 10.47
C ALA A 40 -6.48 -22.45 10.33
N ARG A 41 -7.26 -22.71 9.28
CA ARG A 41 -7.80 -24.03 8.94
C ARG A 41 -7.07 -24.68 7.77
N ARG A 42 -6.27 -23.94 7.00
CA ARG A 42 -5.52 -24.38 5.82
C ARG A 42 -4.17 -23.68 5.76
N PHE A 43 -3.24 -24.20 4.97
CA PHE A 43 -2.01 -23.50 4.62
C PHE A 43 -2.35 -22.31 3.74
N THR A 44 -1.67 -21.17 3.98
CA THR A 44 -1.71 -20.02 3.09
C THR A 44 -0.30 -19.47 2.93
N LEU A 45 0.06 -19.09 1.71
CA LEU A 45 1.35 -18.53 1.37
C LEU A 45 1.16 -17.09 0.90
N ARG A 46 1.99 -16.19 1.40
CA ARG A 46 1.99 -14.78 0.96
C ARG A 46 3.41 -14.25 0.92
N MET A 47 3.74 -13.42 -0.04
CA MET A 47 4.99 -12.66 -0.04
C MET A 47 4.93 -11.55 1.02
N THR A 48 6.05 -11.28 1.69
CA THR A 48 6.19 -10.13 2.59
C THR A 48 6.09 -8.82 1.80
N ARG A 49 5.78 -7.72 2.48
CA ARG A 49 5.59 -6.42 1.82
C ARG A 49 6.87 -5.85 1.19
N ASP A 50 8.01 -6.22 1.75
CA ASP A 50 9.33 -5.88 1.20
C ASP A 50 9.73 -6.75 0.00
N GLY A 51 8.97 -7.83 -0.26
CA GLY A 51 9.25 -8.77 -1.33
C GLY A 51 10.46 -9.66 -1.08
N GLU A 52 11.03 -9.69 0.14
CA GLU A 52 12.27 -10.40 0.45
C GLU A 52 12.02 -11.83 0.94
N SER A 53 10.82 -12.10 1.46
CA SER A 53 10.49 -13.38 2.07
C SER A 53 9.05 -13.80 1.78
N PHE A 54 8.72 -15.04 2.08
CA PHE A 54 7.35 -15.55 2.05
C PHE A 54 6.92 -16.01 3.44
N VAL A 55 5.71 -15.67 3.84
CA VAL A 55 5.10 -16.16 5.08
C VAL A 55 4.14 -17.28 4.77
N MET A 56 4.46 -18.46 5.27
CA MET A 56 3.61 -19.65 5.29
C MET A 56 2.81 -19.65 6.60
N THR A 57 1.53 -19.29 6.52
CA THR A 57 0.63 -19.46 7.68
C THR A 57 0.10 -20.88 7.71
N MET A 58 0.21 -21.55 8.85
CA MET A 58 -0.16 -22.93 9.03
C MET A 58 -1.13 -23.12 10.21
N PRO A 59 -2.04 -24.11 10.15
CA PRO A 59 -2.88 -24.50 11.29
C PRO A 59 -2.06 -24.86 12.53
N LYS A 60 -2.62 -24.67 13.74
CA LYS A 60 -1.92 -24.91 15.01
C LYS A 60 -1.32 -26.32 15.09
N ARG A 61 -2.04 -27.35 14.60
CA ARG A 61 -1.65 -28.76 14.67
C ARG A 61 -0.92 -29.30 13.43
N ALA A 62 -0.75 -28.51 12.38
CA ALA A 62 -0.10 -28.95 11.15
C ALA A 62 1.40 -29.20 11.38
N SER A 63 1.95 -30.21 10.73
CA SER A 63 3.39 -30.52 10.80
C SER A 63 4.18 -29.53 9.92
N LEU A 64 5.43 -29.28 10.31
CA LEU A 64 6.34 -28.47 9.50
C LEU A 64 6.67 -29.18 8.18
N THR A 65 6.76 -30.53 8.19
CA THR A 65 6.95 -31.34 6.99
C THR A 65 5.83 -31.14 5.97
N ALA A 66 4.56 -31.15 6.41
CA ALA A 66 3.43 -30.86 5.52
C ALA A 66 3.45 -29.42 4.97
N ALA A 67 3.88 -28.44 5.78
CA ALA A 67 4.02 -27.07 5.32
C ALA A 67 5.14 -26.90 4.28
N ARG A 68 6.28 -27.61 4.45
CA ARG A 68 7.36 -27.65 3.45
C ARG A 68 6.88 -28.29 2.14
N ALA A 69 6.17 -29.42 2.20
CA ALA A 69 5.59 -30.05 1.01
C ALA A 69 4.63 -29.09 0.28
N PHE A 70 3.78 -28.37 1.03
CA PHE A 70 2.89 -27.37 0.44
C PHE A 70 3.66 -26.21 -0.22
N ALA A 71 4.79 -25.78 0.35
CA ALA A 71 5.63 -24.74 -0.27
C ALA A 71 6.21 -25.22 -1.62
N LEU A 72 6.68 -26.45 -1.69
CA LEU A 72 7.19 -27.05 -2.94
C LEU A 72 6.10 -27.15 -4.02
N THR A 73 4.89 -27.58 -3.67
CA THR A 73 3.77 -27.61 -4.63
C THR A 73 3.29 -26.22 -5.05
N SER A 74 3.68 -25.18 -4.32
CA SER A 74 3.33 -23.77 -4.61
C SER A 74 4.41 -23.04 -5.44
N GLU A 75 5.40 -23.75 -5.99
CA GLU A 75 6.53 -23.14 -6.70
C GLU A 75 6.11 -22.23 -7.85
N SER A 76 5.15 -22.64 -8.67
CA SER A 76 4.63 -21.84 -9.78
C SER A 76 4.03 -20.50 -9.31
N TRP A 77 3.35 -20.53 -8.16
CA TRP A 77 2.82 -19.32 -7.54
C TRP A 77 3.96 -18.43 -7.00
N ILE A 78 4.97 -19.02 -6.36
CA ILE A 78 6.17 -18.33 -5.86
C ILE A 78 6.90 -17.65 -7.03
N ARG A 79 7.13 -18.37 -8.13
CA ARG A 79 7.73 -17.84 -9.37
C ARG A 79 6.95 -16.63 -9.89
N GLY A 80 5.63 -16.72 -9.98
CA GLY A 80 4.78 -15.63 -10.38
C GLY A 80 4.79 -14.43 -9.40
N ALA A 81 4.94 -14.69 -8.11
CA ALA A 81 5.06 -13.64 -7.10
C ALA A 81 6.42 -12.93 -7.18
N LEU A 82 7.51 -13.67 -7.38
CA LEU A 82 8.86 -13.14 -7.59
C LEU A 82 8.95 -12.28 -8.87
N ALA A 83 8.34 -12.73 -9.96
CA ALA A 83 8.30 -11.95 -11.21
C ALA A 83 7.56 -10.62 -11.04
N ARG A 84 6.59 -10.55 -10.10
CA ARG A 84 5.87 -9.33 -9.75
C ARG A 84 6.52 -8.56 -8.59
N ARG A 85 7.67 -9.03 -8.09
CA ARG A 85 8.39 -8.38 -7.00
C ARG A 85 8.75 -6.96 -7.39
N VAL A 86 8.39 -6.04 -6.53
CA VAL A 86 8.76 -4.64 -6.69
C VAL A 86 10.12 -4.43 -6.05
N VAL A 87 11.13 -4.20 -6.86
CA VAL A 87 12.46 -3.81 -6.38
C VAL A 87 12.35 -2.42 -5.77
N LYS A 88 12.84 -2.24 -4.54
CA LYS A 88 12.86 -0.93 -3.89
C LYS A 88 13.77 0.01 -4.69
N THR A 89 13.21 1.11 -5.14
CA THR A 89 13.98 2.17 -5.80
C THR A 89 14.68 2.99 -4.71
N GLN A 90 15.99 2.93 -4.69
CA GLN A 90 16.80 3.82 -3.85
C GLN A 90 16.64 5.25 -4.37
N VAL A 91 16.07 6.12 -3.53
CA VAL A 91 15.93 7.53 -3.86
C VAL A 91 17.25 8.23 -3.63
N GLY A 92 17.89 8.66 -4.72
CA GLY A 92 19.18 9.33 -4.72
C GLY A 92 19.34 10.21 -5.95
N ASP A 93 20.50 10.83 -6.10
CA ASP A 93 20.85 11.57 -7.31
C ASP A 93 20.88 10.63 -8.53
N GLY A 94 20.31 11.07 -9.64
CA GLY A 94 20.13 10.28 -10.86
C GLY A 94 19.03 9.23 -10.80
N ALA A 95 18.37 9.01 -9.66
CA ALA A 95 17.27 8.06 -9.56
C ALA A 95 16.08 8.47 -10.44
N VAL A 96 15.36 7.47 -10.96
CA VAL A 96 14.10 7.70 -11.70
C VAL A 96 12.94 7.33 -10.80
N ILE A 97 12.00 8.25 -10.64
CA ILE A 97 10.77 8.02 -9.89
C ILE A 97 9.54 8.37 -10.72
N MET A 98 8.42 7.73 -10.40
CA MET A 98 7.15 8.13 -10.98
C MET A 98 6.62 9.37 -10.28
N LEU A 99 6.06 10.33 -11.05
CA LEU A 99 5.27 11.45 -10.56
C LEU A 99 4.10 11.62 -11.52
N ARG A 100 2.87 11.58 -11.01
CA ARG A 100 1.64 11.65 -11.82
C ARG A 100 1.59 10.61 -12.95
N GLY A 101 2.20 9.43 -12.71
CA GLY A 101 2.26 8.34 -13.70
C GLY A 101 3.32 8.50 -14.79
N VAL A 102 4.16 9.54 -14.71
CA VAL A 102 5.26 9.81 -15.65
C VAL A 102 6.59 9.67 -14.94
N GLU A 103 7.58 9.13 -15.62
CA GLU A 103 8.95 9.02 -15.10
C GLU A 103 9.64 10.38 -15.04
N HIS A 104 10.27 10.66 -13.89
CA HIS A 104 11.05 11.87 -13.65
C HIS A 104 12.40 11.50 -13.06
N ARG A 105 13.44 12.18 -13.55
CA ARG A 105 14.80 12.05 -13.02
C ARG A 105 14.97 12.94 -11.80
N VAL A 106 15.59 12.43 -10.76
CA VAL A 106 15.97 13.19 -9.58
C VAL A 106 17.39 13.75 -9.80
N ALA A 107 17.57 15.04 -9.62
CA ALA A 107 18.86 15.71 -9.74
C ALA A 107 19.18 16.49 -8.47
N ALA A 108 20.29 16.15 -7.83
CA ALA A 108 20.81 16.94 -6.71
C ALA A 108 21.43 18.23 -7.28
N THR A 109 21.00 19.39 -6.77
CA THR A 109 21.50 20.67 -7.28
C THR A 109 22.81 21.11 -6.62
N GLY A 110 23.22 20.47 -5.54
CA GLY A 110 24.37 20.89 -4.70
C GLY A 110 24.15 22.18 -3.91
N LYS A 111 23.06 22.91 -4.14
CA LYS A 111 22.73 24.15 -3.41
C LYS A 111 22.32 23.80 -1.97
N VAL A 112 22.89 24.48 -0.97
CA VAL A 112 22.59 24.21 0.45
C VAL A 112 21.13 24.50 0.81
N ARG A 113 20.52 25.54 0.19
CA ARG A 113 19.15 25.99 0.44
C ARG A 113 18.34 26.03 -0.85
N GLY A 114 17.03 26.00 -0.73
CA GLY A 114 16.09 26.10 -1.85
C GLY A 114 14.91 25.15 -1.69
N LEU A 115 13.94 25.27 -2.58
CA LEU A 115 12.80 24.37 -2.70
C LEU A 115 13.09 23.31 -3.76
N VAL A 116 12.41 22.17 -3.65
CA VAL A 116 12.37 21.19 -4.75
C VAL A 116 11.57 21.79 -5.88
N THR A 117 12.09 21.74 -7.10
CA THR A 117 11.43 22.26 -8.30
C THR A 117 11.33 21.17 -9.35
N LEU A 118 10.24 21.19 -10.10
CA LEU A 118 10.02 20.33 -11.26
C LEU A 118 10.31 21.14 -12.53
N ASP A 119 11.20 20.62 -13.35
CA ASP A 119 11.35 21.05 -14.73
C ASP A 119 10.48 20.15 -15.62
N PRO A 120 9.42 20.66 -16.21
CA PRO A 120 8.48 19.86 -17.00
C PRO A 120 9.07 19.46 -18.37
N GLU A 121 9.98 20.25 -18.92
CA GLU A 121 10.56 19.98 -20.25
C GLU A 121 11.52 18.79 -20.18
N THR A 122 12.42 18.81 -19.20
CA THR A 122 13.40 17.73 -19.00
C THR A 122 12.88 16.61 -18.10
N ARG A 123 11.69 16.76 -17.51
CA ARG A 123 11.12 15.85 -16.50
C ARG A 123 12.09 15.61 -15.36
N THR A 124 12.70 16.68 -14.87
CA THR A 124 13.72 16.60 -13.83
C THR A 124 13.23 17.25 -12.54
N LEU A 125 13.36 16.52 -11.43
CA LEU A 125 13.11 17.01 -10.09
C LEU A 125 14.43 17.49 -9.49
N HIS A 126 14.63 18.79 -9.44
CA HIS A 126 15.79 19.43 -8.85
C HIS A 126 15.66 19.51 -7.32
N VAL A 127 16.49 18.77 -6.61
CA VAL A 127 16.45 18.67 -5.14
C VAL A 127 17.68 19.37 -4.56
N PRO A 128 17.49 20.53 -3.89
CA PRO A 128 18.59 21.20 -3.19
C PRO A 128 18.88 20.53 -1.86
N GLY A 129 20.06 20.76 -1.31
CA GLY A 129 20.53 20.25 -0.03
C GLY A 129 21.69 19.27 -0.18
N GLN A 130 22.20 18.84 0.98
CA GLN A 130 23.22 17.80 1.04
C GLN A 130 22.66 16.44 0.61
N ALA A 131 23.48 15.59 0.01
CA ALA A 131 23.10 14.27 -0.48
C ALA A 131 22.42 13.40 0.59
N ALA A 132 22.88 13.47 1.84
CA ALA A 132 22.28 12.75 2.97
C ALA A 132 20.80 13.14 3.25
N HIS A 133 20.38 14.33 2.82
CA HIS A 133 19.02 14.83 3.05
C HIS A 133 18.12 14.78 1.80
N LEU A 134 18.66 14.39 0.66
CA LEU A 134 17.95 14.37 -0.64
C LEU A 134 16.65 13.57 -0.54
N LYS A 135 16.72 12.34 -0.08
CA LYS A 135 15.55 11.47 0.07
C LYS A 135 14.46 12.09 0.94
N ARG A 136 14.82 12.63 2.11
CA ARG A 136 13.85 13.28 3.01
C ARG A 136 13.21 14.47 2.33
N ARG A 137 14.00 15.37 1.73
CA ARG A 137 13.49 16.59 1.08
C ARG A 137 12.56 16.28 -0.08
N LEU A 138 12.94 15.30 -0.92
CA LEU A 138 12.07 14.86 -2.02
C LEU A 138 10.77 14.24 -1.48
N THR A 139 10.86 13.40 -0.44
CA THR A 139 9.67 12.79 0.17
C THR A 139 8.73 13.84 0.77
N ASP A 140 9.28 14.84 1.45
CA ASP A 140 8.48 15.92 2.05
C ASP A 140 7.78 16.75 0.96
N TRP A 141 8.46 17.03 -0.16
CA TRP A 141 7.86 17.69 -1.32
C TRP A 141 6.76 16.84 -1.97
N LEU A 142 6.99 15.54 -2.20
CA LEU A 142 5.98 14.63 -2.73
C LEU A 142 4.73 14.55 -1.84
N LYS A 143 4.91 14.59 -0.51
CA LYS A 143 3.80 14.64 0.44
C LYS A 143 3.01 15.96 0.34
N ALA A 144 3.68 17.08 0.14
CA ALA A 144 3.04 18.37 -0.04
C ALA A 144 2.23 18.43 -1.36
N GLU A 145 2.81 17.93 -2.46
CA GLU A 145 2.11 17.79 -3.75
C GLU A 145 0.88 16.87 -3.63
N ALA A 146 1.05 15.71 -2.95
CA ALA A 146 -0.06 14.80 -2.70
C ALA A 146 -1.18 15.46 -1.87
N ALA A 147 -0.82 16.24 -0.85
CA ALA A 147 -1.80 16.92 -0.01
C ALA A 147 -2.58 17.95 -0.82
N HIS A 148 -1.91 18.73 -1.66
CA HIS A 148 -2.54 19.72 -2.52
C HIS A 148 -3.51 19.06 -3.52
N GLU A 149 -3.07 18.07 -4.27
CA GLU A 149 -3.92 17.44 -5.30
C GLU A 149 -5.10 16.67 -4.71
N LEU A 150 -4.86 15.96 -3.59
CA LEU A 150 -5.93 15.24 -2.90
C LEU A 150 -6.97 16.20 -2.28
N ASP A 151 -6.54 17.35 -1.79
CA ASP A 151 -7.46 18.37 -1.29
C ASP A 151 -8.33 18.96 -2.42
N VAL A 152 -7.71 19.33 -3.53
CA VAL A 152 -8.41 19.82 -4.73
C VAL A 152 -9.41 18.78 -5.24
N ALA A 153 -8.98 17.52 -5.41
CA ALA A 153 -9.85 16.47 -5.90
C ALA A 153 -10.99 16.15 -4.92
N SER A 154 -10.69 16.03 -3.61
CA SER A 154 -11.71 15.75 -2.59
C SER A 154 -12.72 16.86 -2.47
N THR A 155 -12.30 18.13 -2.53
CA THR A 155 -13.19 19.29 -2.49
C THR A 155 -14.12 19.31 -3.71
N ARG A 156 -13.59 19.06 -4.91
CA ARG A 156 -14.38 18.96 -6.14
C ARG A 156 -15.44 17.87 -6.05
N TYR A 157 -15.07 16.65 -5.57
CA TYR A 157 -16.03 15.56 -5.42
C TYR A 157 -17.02 15.80 -4.30
N ALA A 158 -16.59 16.38 -3.18
CA ALA A 158 -17.48 16.74 -2.08
C ALA A 158 -18.55 17.74 -2.56
N PHE A 159 -18.17 18.74 -3.33
CA PHE A 159 -19.12 19.68 -3.96
C PHE A 159 -20.08 18.96 -4.91
N ALA A 160 -19.56 18.14 -5.83
CA ALA A 160 -20.37 17.43 -6.83
C ALA A 160 -21.33 16.40 -6.23
N MET A 161 -21.00 15.81 -5.07
CA MET A 161 -21.82 14.84 -4.33
C MET A 161 -22.65 15.47 -3.22
N GLU A 162 -22.61 16.80 -3.05
CA GLU A 162 -23.29 17.53 -1.96
C GLU A 162 -22.90 17.02 -0.57
N ALA A 163 -21.66 16.58 -0.41
CA ALA A 163 -21.09 16.08 0.82
C ALA A 163 -20.12 17.09 1.46
N LYS A 164 -19.83 16.91 2.76
CA LYS A 164 -18.85 17.75 3.47
C LYS A 164 -17.94 16.85 4.29
N PHE A 165 -16.64 16.99 4.12
CA PHE A 165 -15.66 16.36 5.01
C PHE A 165 -15.16 17.37 6.05
N ARG A 166 -14.76 16.86 7.22
CA ARG A 166 -14.30 17.68 8.34
C ARG A 166 -12.81 17.99 8.24
N LYS A 167 -12.02 17.03 7.77
CA LYS A 167 -10.55 17.09 7.72
C LYS A 167 -10.01 16.13 6.69
N LEU A 168 -8.92 16.53 6.03
CA LEU A 168 -8.12 15.68 5.17
C LEU A 168 -6.73 15.49 5.77
N ASN A 169 -6.25 14.25 5.78
CA ASN A 169 -4.90 13.90 6.20
C ASN A 169 -4.18 13.12 5.10
N VAL A 170 -2.92 13.44 4.89
CA VAL A 170 -2.02 12.65 4.04
C VAL A 170 -1.00 11.94 4.91
N ARG A 171 -0.90 10.62 4.76
CA ARG A 171 -0.11 9.74 5.63
C ARG A 171 0.71 8.75 4.79
N ASP A 172 1.63 8.05 5.44
CA ASP A 172 2.35 6.91 4.85
C ASP A 172 1.60 5.61 5.14
N GLN A 173 0.42 5.45 4.54
CA GLN A 173 -0.38 4.23 4.69
C GLN A 173 0.20 3.11 3.82
N LYS A 174 0.41 1.92 4.42
CA LYS A 174 0.99 0.75 3.72
C LYS A 174 -0.06 -0.29 3.30
N SER A 175 -1.27 -0.25 3.88
CA SER A 175 -2.29 -1.30 3.69
C SER A 175 -3.50 -0.86 2.89
N ARG A 176 -3.68 0.44 2.67
CA ARG A 176 -4.81 1.04 1.95
C ARG A 176 -4.39 2.33 1.26
N TRP A 177 -5.10 2.75 0.24
CA TRP A 177 -4.85 3.99 -0.49
C TRP A 177 -5.56 5.19 0.13
N GLY A 178 -6.75 4.95 0.68
CA GLY A 178 -7.53 5.93 1.39
C GLY A 178 -8.37 5.30 2.50
N SER A 179 -9.05 6.14 3.28
CA SER A 179 -10.10 5.78 4.23
C SER A 179 -10.91 7.01 4.60
N CYS A 180 -12.21 6.82 4.78
CA CYS A 180 -13.12 7.79 5.37
C CYS A 180 -13.59 7.25 6.72
N SER A 181 -13.58 8.09 7.76
CA SER A 181 -14.16 7.75 9.05
C SER A 181 -15.62 8.25 9.15
N SER A 182 -16.39 7.68 10.05
CA SER A 182 -17.79 8.06 10.30
C SER A 182 -17.96 9.52 10.75
N ASP A 183 -16.91 10.14 11.27
CA ASP A 183 -16.88 11.55 11.67
C ASP A 183 -16.36 12.49 10.56
N GLY A 184 -16.29 12.01 9.32
CA GLY A 184 -15.97 12.81 8.15
C GLY A 184 -14.50 13.15 7.98
N VAL A 185 -13.58 12.34 8.52
CA VAL A 185 -12.13 12.52 8.29
C VAL A 185 -11.68 11.64 7.13
N LEU A 186 -11.19 12.28 6.07
CA LEU A 186 -10.55 11.63 4.94
C LEU A 186 -9.05 11.43 5.23
N SER A 187 -8.52 10.28 4.90
CA SER A 187 -7.09 9.99 5.06
C SER A 187 -6.58 9.25 3.83
N TYR A 188 -5.46 9.70 3.26
CA TYR A 188 -4.89 9.19 2.02
C TYR A 188 -3.42 8.81 2.16
N SER A 189 -2.96 7.90 1.33
CA SER A 189 -1.54 7.63 1.13
C SER A 189 -0.91 8.70 0.24
N TRP A 190 0.19 9.32 0.68
CA TRP A 190 0.93 10.28 -0.14
C TRP A 190 1.44 9.67 -1.45
N ARG A 191 1.60 8.34 -1.49
CA ARG A 191 2.08 7.64 -2.68
C ARG A 191 1.13 7.70 -3.87
N LEU A 192 -0.10 8.16 -3.67
CA LEU A 192 -1.04 8.39 -4.76
C LEU A 192 -0.54 9.43 -5.78
N ILE A 193 0.32 10.37 -5.35
CA ILE A 193 0.94 11.35 -6.26
C ILE A 193 1.85 10.71 -7.31
N LEU A 194 2.34 9.50 -7.05
CA LEU A 194 3.18 8.75 -7.97
C LEU A 194 2.37 8.06 -9.07
N ALA A 195 1.08 7.80 -8.81
CA ALA A 195 0.16 7.17 -9.75
C ALA A 195 -0.31 8.16 -10.83
N PRO A 196 -0.82 7.68 -11.97
CA PRO A 196 -1.51 8.53 -12.92
C PRO A 196 -2.65 9.33 -12.26
N ALA A 197 -2.88 10.55 -12.73
CA ALA A 197 -3.86 11.47 -12.13
C ALA A 197 -5.26 10.86 -11.96
N PHE A 198 -5.75 10.09 -12.95
CA PHE A 198 -7.06 9.44 -12.86
C PHE A 198 -7.18 8.41 -11.72
N VAL A 199 -6.05 7.88 -11.23
CA VAL A 199 -6.01 6.94 -10.10
C VAL A 199 -6.15 7.66 -8.78
N LEU A 200 -5.43 8.77 -8.59
CA LEU A 200 -5.57 9.67 -7.43
C LEU A 200 -7.00 10.18 -7.38
N ASP A 201 -7.50 10.62 -8.51
CA ASP A 201 -8.85 11.15 -8.70
C ASP A 201 -9.93 10.15 -8.29
N TYR A 202 -9.79 8.90 -8.74
CA TYR A 202 -10.68 7.82 -8.32
C TYR A 202 -10.65 7.59 -6.81
N VAL A 203 -9.47 7.56 -6.18
CA VAL A 203 -9.39 7.32 -4.73
C VAL A 203 -10.03 8.46 -3.97
N ALA A 204 -9.86 9.71 -4.41
CA ALA A 204 -10.55 10.87 -3.84
C ALA A 204 -12.08 10.72 -3.94
N ALA A 205 -12.60 10.40 -5.13
CA ALA A 205 -14.03 10.16 -5.34
C ALA A 205 -14.57 9.03 -4.45
N HIS A 206 -13.80 7.94 -4.30
CA HIS A 206 -14.15 6.78 -3.48
C HIS A 206 -14.30 7.14 -2.00
N GLU A 207 -13.33 7.85 -1.44
CA GLU A 207 -13.37 8.22 -0.02
C GLU A 207 -14.42 9.30 0.27
N VAL A 208 -14.64 10.21 -0.67
CA VAL A 208 -15.73 11.21 -0.55
C VAL A 208 -17.10 10.52 -0.62
N ALA A 209 -17.29 9.51 -1.47
CA ALA A 209 -18.53 8.76 -1.53
C ALA A 209 -18.86 8.04 -0.20
N HIS A 210 -17.84 7.68 0.58
CA HIS A 210 -18.04 7.12 1.92
C HIS A 210 -18.64 8.10 2.93
N LEU A 211 -18.59 9.40 2.70
CA LEU A 211 -19.32 10.38 3.54
C LEU A 211 -20.83 10.19 3.47
N LEU A 212 -21.35 9.63 2.38
CA LEU A 212 -22.77 9.39 2.14
C LEU A 212 -23.15 7.90 2.30
N GLU A 213 -22.25 7.00 1.90
CA GLU A 213 -22.50 5.55 1.90
C GLU A 213 -21.28 4.82 2.48
N MET A 214 -21.33 4.49 3.78
CA MET A 214 -20.19 3.89 4.50
C MET A 214 -19.81 2.48 4.04
N ASN A 215 -20.70 1.76 3.37
CA ASN A 215 -20.45 0.43 2.84
C ASN A 215 -20.43 0.42 1.31
N HIS A 216 -19.76 -0.57 0.72
CA HIS A 216 -19.64 -0.70 -0.74
C HIS A 216 -20.90 -1.33 -1.37
N SER A 217 -22.08 -0.81 -1.03
CA SER A 217 -23.37 -1.22 -1.57
C SER A 217 -23.53 -0.85 -3.06
N THR A 218 -24.62 -1.29 -3.68
CA THR A 218 -24.99 -0.85 -5.04
C THR A 218 -25.16 0.67 -5.12
N ARG A 219 -25.67 1.32 -4.03
CA ARG A 219 -25.84 2.78 -3.96
C ARG A 219 -24.48 3.47 -3.97
N PHE A 220 -23.51 2.97 -3.18
CA PHE A 220 -22.14 3.45 -3.18
C PHE A 220 -21.53 3.42 -4.58
N TRP A 221 -21.55 2.25 -5.24
CA TRP A 221 -20.93 2.13 -6.56
C TRP A 221 -21.62 2.96 -7.64
N ARG A 222 -22.95 3.15 -7.54
CA ARG A 222 -23.69 4.05 -8.42
C ARG A 222 -23.24 5.50 -8.24
N LEU A 223 -23.04 5.94 -7.01
CA LEU A 223 -22.52 7.27 -6.68
C LEU A 223 -21.12 7.48 -7.24
N VAL A 224 -20.20 6.55 -6.98
CA VAL A 224 -18.82 6.63 -7.50
C VAL A 224 -18.82 6.66 -9.04
N LEU A 225 -19.55 5.77 -9.71
CA LEU A 225 -19.59 5.69 -11.17
C LEU A 225 -20.19 6.95 -11.81
N LYS A 226 -21.18 7.55 -11.17
CA LYS A 226 -21.81 8.81 -11.65
C LYS A 226 -20.80 9.94 -11.71
N HIS A 227 -19.92 10.07 -10.73
CA HIS A 227 -19.01 11.21 -10.60
C HIS A 227 -17.57 10.90 -11.07
N CYS A 228 -17.18 9.63 -11.14
CA CYS A 228 -15.86 9.17 -11.61
C CYS A 228 -16.04 7.98 -12.57
N PRO A 229 -16.36 8.21 -13.86
CA PRO A 229 -16.56 7.16 -14.85
C PRO A 229 -15.35 6.23 -15.00
N ASP A 230 -14.13 6.76 -14.89
CA ASP A 230 -12.88 6.01 -15.01
C ASP A 230 -12.55 5.12 -13.81
N SER A 231 -13.44 5.04 -12.81
CA SER A 231 -13.24 4.28 -11.58
C SER A 231 -12.88 2.81 -11.80
N ARG A 232 -13.40 2.17 -12.87
CA ARG A 232 -13.06 0.80 -13.23
C ARG A 232 -11.61 0.67 -13.69
N ALA A 233 -11.17 1.57 -14.57
CA ALA A 233 -9.79 1.62 -15.06
C ALA A 233 -8.80 1.88 -13.91
N ALA A 234 -9.11 2.83 -13.02
CA ALA A 234 -8.29 3.16 -11.86
C ALA A 234 -8.15 1.97 -10.88
N ARG A 235 -9.23 1.26 -10.60
CA ARG A 235 -9.19 0.03 -9.77
C ARG A 235 -8.32 -1.06 -10.40
N THR A 236 -8.45 -1.26 -11.71
CA THR A 236 -7.63 -2.22 -12.44
C THR A 236 -6.17 -1.83 -12.37
N TRP A 237 -5.86 -0.55 -12.58
CA TRP A 237 -4.51 -0.03 -12.48
C TRP A 237 -3.91 -0.25 -11.08
N LEU A 238 -4.63 0.10 -10.01
CA LEU A 238 -4.19 -0.11 -8.63
C LEU A 238 -3.94 -1.59 -8.31
N LYS A 239 -4.77 -2.49 -8.84
CA LYS A 239 -4.59 -3.93 -8.68
C LYS A 239 -3.30 -4.43 -9.36
N LEU A 240 -2.96 -3.89 -10.53
CA LEU A 240 -1.81 -4.33 -11.32
C LEU A 240 -0.51 -3.65 -10.88
N TYR A 241 -0.56 -2.35 -10.59
CA TYR A 241 0.62 -1.52 -10.41
C TYR A 241 0.75 -0.88 -9.01
N GLY A 242 -0.29 -0.92 -8.19
CA GLY A 242 -0.29 -0.26 -6.89
C GLY A 242 0.87 -0.67 -5.98
N SER A 243 1.30 -1.94 -6.01
CA SER A 243 2.47 -2.40 -5.26
C SER A 243 3.75 -1.63 -5.61
N ARG A 244 3.90 -1.18 -6.87
CA ARG A 244 5.09 -0.42 -7.33
C ARG A 244 5.18 0.96 -6.66
N LEU A 245 4.06 1.56 -6.25
CA LEU A 245 4.06 2.84 -5.52
C LEU A 245 4.71 2.72 -4.13
N HIS A 246 4.80 1.51 -3.58
CA HIS A 246 5.52 1.23 -2.33
C HIS A 246 7.01 0.96 -2.52
N ALA A 247 7.50 0.91 -3.77
CA ALA A 247 8.92 0.70 -4.08
C ALA A 247 9.80 1.89 -3.69
N ILE A 248 9.24 3.09 -3.68
CA ILE A 248 9.97 4.29 -3.22
C ILE A 248 10.13 4.20 -1.71
N ALA A 249 11.34 3.88 -1.28
CA ALA A 249 11.71 3.66 0.12
C ALA A 249 12.58 4.81 0.64
#